data_b3de6dd06e6c982e270ec61c5725ded7
#
_entry.id   b3de6dd06e6c982e270ec61c5725ded7
#
_cell.length_a   1.000
_cell.length_b   1.000
_cell.length_c   1.000
_cell.angle_alpha   90.00
_cell.angle_beta   90.00
_cell.angle_gamma   90.00
#
_symmetry.space_group_name_H-M   'P 1'
#
loop_
_entity.id
_entity.type
_entity.pdbx_description
1 polymer ?
#
loop_
_entity_poly.entity_id
_entity_poly.type
_entity_poly.pdbx_seq_one_letter_code
_entity_poly.pdbx_strand_id
1 'polypeptide(L)'
;MKSRHACTILLLMSIPAMSVVAAETIRFATFNTSLNRNKAGALQEELEGGNSVQARKIAQILQRVRPDVVLLNEVDYDSSGKTVQLFRQQYLEVSQGNQPPLHYQHTFLAPVNTGIPSGIDLDRNGETGQPGDAFGFGRFPGQYGMLVLSRYPIDEKRARTFQKFPWKKMPGALLPVDPSSSEPYYPAEAVGVFRLSSKSHWDVPIQAGENMIHLLASHPTPPVFDGPEDRNGRRNHDEIRLWADYIRPSRSNYLVDDHGQRGGLARGAHFVIAGDMNADPLDGDTVPGAIGQLLDQRKVNSRQIPASTGAVAFRDTGANADHRGSARNDTADFPDQGPGNLRVDYVLPSRSLRVLESGVFWPPAGEPASALLDASDHRLVWVDVTFK
;
A
#
# COMPACT_ATOMS: atom_id res chain seq x y z
N MET A 1 -8.54 -73.34 54.37
CA MET A 1 -9.19 -72.27 53.60
C MET A 1 -8.17 -71.14 53.39
N LYS A 2 -7.65 -70.99 52.19
CA LYS A 2 -6.67 -69.92 51.85
C LYS A 2 -7.36 -68.85 50.96
N SER A 3 -7.61 -67.70 51.52
CA SER A 3 -8.17 -66.56 50.80
C SER A 3 -7.11 -65.94 49.85
N ARG A 4 -7.42 -65.86 48.58
CA ARG A 4 -6.60 -65.14 47.57
C ARG A 4 -7.20 -63.74 47.38
N HIS A 5 -6.43 -62.70 47.75
CA HIS A 5 -6.80 -61.34 47.45
C HIS A 5 -6.26 -61.03 46.04
N ALA A 6 -7.16 -60.73 45.12
CA ALA A 6 -6.79 -60.22 43.80
C ALA A 6 -6.62 -58.66 43.88
N CYS A 7 -5.41 -58.17 43.56
CA CYS A 7 -5.13 -56.77 43.53
C CYS A 7 -5.36 -56.27 42.05
N THR A 8 -6.41 -55.48 41.85
CA THR A 8 -6.72 -54.88 40.55
C THR A 8 -5.91 -53.56 40.41
N ILE A 9 -4.93 -53.55 39.52
CA ILE A 9 -4.15 -52.35 39.20
C ILE A 9 -4.94 -51.58 38.15
N LEU A 10 -5.42 -50.39 38.54
CA LEU A 10 -6.07 -49.43 37.63
C LEU A 10 -4.98 -48.62 36.91
N LEU A 11 -4.77 -48.88 35.62
CA LEU A 11 -3.84 -48.13 34.78
C LEU A 11 -4.54 -46.84 34.32
N LEU A 12 -4.22 -45.70 34.95
CA LEU A 12 -4.65 -44.40 34.49
C LEU A 12 -3.82 -44.00 33.24
N MET A 13 -4.42 -44.10 32.06
CA MET A 13 -3.87 -43.51 30.84
C MET A 13 -4.06 -41.99 30.90
N SER A 14 -2.97 -41.24 31.09
CA SER A 14 -2.94 -39.80 30.91
C SER A 14 -2.99 -39.48 29.42
N ILE A 15 -4.11 -38.96 28.93
CA ILE A 15 -4.24 -38.38 27.59
C ILE A 15 -3.49 -37.02 27.60
N PRO A 16 -2.45 -36.82 26.78
CA PRO A 16 -1.81 -35.51 26.69
C PRO A 16 -2.84 -34.50 26.16
N ALA A 17 -3.09 -33.44 26.91
CA ALA A 17 -3.86 -32.30 26.42
C ALA A 17 -3.10 -31.67 25.23
N MET A 18 -3.61 -31.85 24.04
CA MET A 18 -3.15 -31.09 22.89
C MET A 18 -3.52 -29.62 23.14
N SER A 19 -2.50 -28.80 23.43
CA SER A 19 -2.65 -27.35 23.44
C SER A 19 -3.03 -26.93 22.02
N VAL A 20 -4.26 -26.53 21.81
CA VAL A 20 -4.68 -25.84 20.59
C VAL A 20 -3.98 -24.49 20.64
N VAL A 21 -2.86 -24.35 19.92
CA VAL A 21 -2.24 -23.05 19.67
C VAL A 21 -3.26 -22.29 18.84
N ALA A 22 -3.83 -21.24 19.42
CA ALA A 22 -4.70 -20.34 18.67
C ALA A 22 -3.93 -19.85 17.43
N ALA A 23 -4.55 -19.94 16.26
CA ALA A 23 -3.93 -19.47 15.03
C ALA A 23 -3.59 -17.99 15.17
N GLU A 24 -2.34 -17.63 14.90
CA GLU A 24 -1.83 -16.27 15.03
C GLU A 24 -2.61 -15.33 14.11
N THR A 25 -3.06 -14.19 14.65
CA THR A 25 -3.72 -13.12 13.89
C THR A 25 -2.67 -12.07 13.57
N ILE A 26 -2.60 -11.68 12.29
CA ILE A 26 -1.66 -10.68 11.80
C ILE A 26 -2.44 -9.52 11.20
N ARG A 27 -2.22 -8.31 11.69
CA ARG A 27 -2.83 -7.09 11.17
C ARG A 27 -1.93 -6.47 10.12
N PHE A 28 -2.40 -6.45 8.87
CA PHE A 28 -1.81 -5.69 7.78
C PHE A 28 -2.53 -4.35 7.63
N ALA A 29 -1.76 -3.28 7.34
CA ALA A 29 -2.33 -1.97 7.08
C ALA A 29 -1.61 -1.24 5.95
N THR A 30 -2.29 -0.24 5.38
CA THR A 30 -1.69 0.79 4.52
C THR A 30 -2.15 2.16 4.98
N PHE A 31 -1.28 3.16 4.81
CA PHE A 31 -1.59 4.54 5.13
C PHE A 31 -0.76 5.49 4.24
N ASN A 32 -1.42 6.25 3.38
CA ASN A 32 -0.78 7.40 2.75
C ASN A 32 -0.69 8.51 3.79
N THR A 33 0.52 8.86 4.17
CA THR A 33 0.81 9.72 5.33
C THR A 33 1.03 11.17 4.96
N SER A 34 1.13 11.49 3.67
CA SER A 34 1.51 12.83 3.20
C SER A 34 2.79 13.37 3.91
N LEU A 35 3.69 12.47 4.34
CA LEU A 35 5.00 12.80 4.92
C LEU A 35 6.03 13.07 3.82
N ASN A 36 5.66 13.93 2.89
CA ASN A 36 6.53 14.43 1.85
C ASN A 36 6.78 15.92 2.05
N ARG A 37 7.89 16.43 1.52
CA ARG A 37 8.25 17.85 1.60
C ARG A 37 8.67 18.37 0.23
N ASN A 38 8.64 19.67 0.05
CA ASN A 38 8.97 20.30 -1.23
C ASN A 38 10.48 20.40 -1.50
N LYS A 39 11.32 20.07 -0.51
CA LYS A 39 12.79 20.15 -0.59
C LYS A 39 13.40 18.88 -0.03
N ALA A 40 14.40 18.35 -0.72
CA ALA A 40 15.17 17.19 -0.26
C ALA A 40 15.78 17.43 1.14
N GLY A 41 15.62 16.45 2.02
CA GLY A 41 16.11 16.51 3.40
C GLY A 41 15.22 17.27 4.38
N ALA A 42 14.23 18.05 3.91
CA ALA A 42 13.41 18.88 4.80
C ALA A 42 12.54 18.02 5.76
N LEU A 43 12.07 16.83 5.34
CA LEU A 43 11.40 15.92 6.25
C LEU A 43 12.34 15.44 7.35
N GLN A 44 13.57 15.07 7.00
CA GLN A 44 14.57 14.64 7.99
C GLN A 44 14.84 15.75 9.01
N GLU A 45 15.10 16.99 8.55
CA GLU A 45 15.31 18.15 9.40
C GLU A 45 14.13 18.38 10.37
N GLU A 46 12.89 18.27 9.87
CA GLU A 46 11.68 18.42 10.67
C GLU A 46 11.54 17.33 11.75
N LEU A 47 11.90 16.09 11.40
CA LEU A 47 11.79 14.96 12.34
C LEU A 47 12.86 14.97 13.44
N GLU A 48 14.04 15.54 13.20
CA GLU A 48 15.16 15.53 14.18
C GLU A 48 14.81 16.16 15.51
N GLY A 49 13.98 17.22 15.52
CA GLY A 49 13.56 17.89 16.74
C GLY A 49 12.52 17.17 17.57
N GLY A 50 11.93 16.06 17.10
CA GLY A 50 10.81 15.37 17.74
C GLY A 50 9.53 16.22 17.86
N ASN A 51 9.43 17.34 17.13
CA ASN A 51 8.37 18.34 17.30
C ASN A 51 7.36 18.41 16.15
N SER A 52 7.50 17.59 15.08
CA SER A 52 6.54 17.55 13.99
C SER A 52 5.15 17.16 14.49
N VAL A 53 4.19 18.09 14.37
CA VAL A 53 2.79 17.85 14.77
C VAL A 53 2.18 16.76 13.90
N GLN A 54 2.44 16.78 12.59
CA GLN A 54 1.94 15.78 11.65
C GLN A 54 2.48 14.39 12.00
N ALA A 55 3.80 14.25 12.18
CA ALA A 55 4.41 12.96 12.50
C ALA A 55 3.92 12.38 13.83
N ARG A 56 3.65 13.23 14.85
CA ARG A 56 3.03 12.81 16.11
C ARG A 56 1.63 12.27 15.91
N LYS A 57 0.80 12.93 15.10
CA LYS A 57 -0.57 12.47 14.80
C LYS A 57 -0.55 11.15 14.03
N ILE A 58 0.32 11.01 13.01
CA ILE A 58 0.50 9.76 12.28
C ILE A 58 0.94 8.63 13.22
N ALA A 59 1.93 8.88 14.08
CA ALA A 59 2.39 7.91 15.07
C ALA A 59 1.26 7.52 16.04
N GLN A 60 0.43 8.48 16.48
CA GLN A 60 -0.72 8.22 17.35
C GLN A 60 -1.79 7.36 16.66
N ILE A 61 -2.06 7.58 15.36
CA ILE A 61 -2.95 6.72 14.56
C ILE A 61 -2.42 5.30 14.52
N LEU A 62 -1.14 5.13 14.18
CA LEU A 62 -0.48 3.82 14.15
C LEU A 62 -0.49 3.12 15.52
N GLN A 63 -0.24 3.87 16.60
CA GLN A 63 -0.28 3.35 17.97
C GLN A 63 -1.69 2.94 18.42
N ARG A 64 -2.75 3.55 17.87
CA ARG A 64 -4.15 3.16 18.13
C ARG A 64 -4.54 1.90 17.37
N VAL A 65 -4.20 1.84 16.09
CA VAL A 65 -4.57 0.72 15.21
C VAL A 65 -3.66 -0.50 15.44
N ARG A 66 -2.39 -0.27 15.80
CA ARG A 66 -1.36 -1.30 16.11
C ARG A 66 -1.19 -2.34 15.01
N PRO A 67 -0.93 -1.95 13.77
CA PRO A 67 -0.65 -2.94 12.72
C PRO A 67 0.63 -3.71 13.02
N ASP A 68 0.65 -5.00 12.66
CA ASP A 68 1.86 -5.82 12.74
C ASP A 68 2.77 -5.58 11.55
N VAL A 69 2.16 -5.33 10.38
CA VAL A 69 2.84 -4.95 9.14
C VAL A 69 2.10 -3.77 8.53
N VAL A 70 2.82 -2.69 8.22
CA VAL A 70 2.21 -1.51 7.59
C VAL A 70 3.05 -1.00 6.43
N LEU A 71 2.36 -0.65 5.34
CA LEU A 71 2.90 0.15 4.25
C LEU A 71 2.52 1.61 4.49
N LEU A 72 3.53 2.49 4.57
CA LEU A 72 3.35 3.93 4.56
C LEU A 72 3.70 4.45 3.17
N ASN A 73 2.76 5.16 2.55
CA ASN A 73 2.96 5.87 1.30
C ASN A 73 3.26 7.34 1.58
N GLU A 74 3.93 7.99 0.63
CA GLU A 74 4.33 9.40 0.66
C GLU A 74 5.25 9.78 1.82
N VAL A 75 6.16 8.90 2.18
CA VAL A 75 7.29 9.21 3.05
C VAL A 75 8.50 9.51 2.16
N ASP A 76 9.12 10.69 2.30
CA ASP A 76 10.30 11.01 1.54
C ASP A 76 11.42 10.00 1.80
N TYR A 77 11.90 9.38 0.73
CA TYR A 77 12.95 8.38 0.78
C TYR A 77 14.32 9.04 0.90
N ASP A 78 15.12 8.54 1.83
CA ASP A 78 16.55 8.77 1.84
C ASP A 78 17.33 7.44 1.86
N SER A 79 18.44 7.38 1.13
CA SER A 79 19.22 6.15 1.00
C SER A 79 19.97 5.75 2.28
N SER A 80 20.11 6.66 3.24
CA SER A 80 20.72 6.39 4.53
C SER A 80 19.75 5.75 5.53
N GLY A 81 18.44 5.81 5.28
CA GLY A 81 17.39 5.38 6.20
C GLY A 81 17.23 6.26 7.43
N LYS A 82 17.87 7.43 7.47
CA LYS A 82 17.84 8.34 8.62
C LYS A 82 16.43 8.86 8.89
N THR A 83 15.68 9.21 7.87
CA THR A 83 14.28 9.65 7.99
C THR A 83 13.43 8.60 8.71
N VAL A 84 13.56 7.33 8.31
CA VAL A 84 12.85 6.19 8.93
C VAL A 84 13.32 5.99 10.39
N GLN A 85 14.60 6.06 10.63
CA GLN A 85 15.15 5.94 12.00
C GLN A 85 14.57 7.02 12.93
N LEU A 86 14.55 8.28 12.48
CA LEU A 86 14.01 9.41 13.24
C LEU A 86 12.50 9.24 13.50
N PHE A 87 11.71 8.89 12.48
CA PHE A 87 10.29 8.67 12.66
C PHE A 87 9.99 7.55 13.66
N ARG A 88 10.73 6.44 13.61
CA ARG A 88 10.60 5.37 14.60
C ARG A 88 10.96 5.84 15.99
N GLN A 89 12.18 6.37 16.19
CA GLN A 89 12.73 6.66 17.51
C GLN A 89 12.07 7.86 18.19
N GLN A 90 11.72 8.92 17.42
CA GLN A 90 11.22 10.17 17.98
C GLN A 90 9.69 10.21 18.09
N TYR A 91 8.97 9.34 17.35
CA TYR A 91 7.52 9.41 17.27
C TYR A 91 6.84 8.08 17.59
N LEU A 92 7.19 6.96 16.92
CA LEU A 92 6.51 5.68 17.13
C LEU A 92 6.90 5.00 18.45
N GLU A 93 8.16 5.05 18.82
CA GLU A 93 8.70 4.45 20.05
C GLU A 93 8.55 5.36 21.28
N VAL A 94 7.84 6.49 21.09
CA VAL A 94 7.46 7.44 22.15
C VAL A 94 5.92 7.47 22.23
N SER A 95 5.37 7.43 23.45
CA SER A 95 3.92 7.50 23.66
C SER A 95 3.32 8.79 23.09
N GLN A 96 2.28 8.66 22.26
CA GLN A 96 1.53 9.78 21.70
C GLN A 96 0.08 9.74 22.20
N GLY A 97 -0.39 10.86 22.81
CA GLY A 97 -1.77 10.96 23.29
C GLY A 97 -2.19 9.79 24.21
N ASN A 98 -1.33 9.39 25.13
CA ASN A 98 -1.50 8.26 26.05
C ASN A 98 -1.61 6.88 25.36
N GLN A 99 -1.27 6.76 24.06
CA GLN A 99 -1.15 5.46 23.42
C GLN A 99 0.21 4.84 23.74
N PRO A 100 0.30 3.52 24.00
CA PRO A 100 1.57 2.88 24.27
C PRO A 100 2.48 2.91 23.04
N PRO A 101 3.81 3.02 23.23
CA PRO A 101 4.78 2.98 22.15
C PRO A 101 4.58 1.79 21.22
N LEU A 102 4.96 1.95 19.95
CA LEU A 102 4.88 0.92 18.93
C LEU A 102 6.27 0.68 18.35
N HIS A 103 6.74 -0.55 18.44
CA HIS A 103 8.07 -0.94 17.99
C HIS A 103 7.98 -1.85 16.75
N TYR A 104 8.73 -1.49 15.71
CA TYR A 104 8.94 -2.32 14.53
C TYR A 104 10.41 -2.70 14.45
N GLN A 105 10.71 -3.99 14.53
CA GLN A 105 12.08 -4.50 14.48
C GLN A 105 12.64 -4.50 13.05
N HIS A 106 11.75 -4.57 12.05
CA HIS A 106 12.13 -4.72 10.65
C HIS A 106 11.54 -3.60 9.81
N THR A 107 12.32 -3.12 8.85
CA THR A 107 11.91 -2.07 7.91
C THR A 107 12.35 -2.47 6.51
N PHE A 108 11.56 -2.12 5.51
CA PHE A 108 12.00 -2.22 4.11
C PHE A 108 11.74 -0.89 3.41
N LEU A 109 12.77 -0.39 2.75
CA LEU A 109 12.71 0.77 1.87
C LEU A 109 13.64 0.54 0.68
N ALA A 110 13.25 1.05 -0.47
CA ALA A 110 14.02 0.96 -1.70
C ALA A 110 13.78 2.20 -2.56
N PRO A 111 14.65 2.48 -3.53
CA PRO A 111 14.48 3.62 -4.43
C PRO A 111 13.13 3.60 -5.15
N VAL A 112 12.59 4.80 -5.39
CA VAL A 112 11.37 5.04 -6.15
C VAL A 112 11.66 5.91 -7.37
N ASN A 113 10.73 6.00 -8.32
CA ASN A 113 10.90 6.76 -9.56
C ASN A 113 10.57 8.24 -9.46
N THR A 114 9.87 8.62 -8.40
CA THR A 114 9.52 10.04 -8.18
C THR A 114 10.76 10.91 -8.08
N GLY A 115 10.74 11.99 -8.84
CA GLY A 115 11.84 12.95 -8.90
C GLY A 115 13.11 12.47 -9.60
N ILE A 116 13.15 11.25 -10.17
CA ILE A 116 14.27 10.78 -10.99
C ILE A 116 14.12 11.35 -12.40
N PRO A 117 15.00 12.24 -12.88
CA PRO A 117 14.90 12.84 -14.20
C PRO A 117 14.92 11.79 -15.31
N SER A 118 14.00 11.88 -16.28
CA SER A 118 14.03 11.04 -17.48
C SER A 118 15.02 11.55 -18.54
N GLY A 119 15.31 12.84 -18.51
CA GLY A 119 16.07 13.55 -19.54
C GLY A 119 15.24 13.91 -20.78
N ILE A 120 13.92 13.73 -20.74
CA ILE A 120 12.99 13.94 -21.87
C ILE A 120 11.85 14.83 -21.38
N ASP A 121 11.35 15.73 -22.25
CA ASP A 121 10.09 16.46 -22.02
C ASP A 121 8.90 15.49 -22.10
N LEU A 122 8.45 15.03 -20.95
CA LEU A 122 7.38 14.01 -20.85
C LEU A 122 5.97 14.63 -20.81
N ASP A 123 5.85 15.85 -20.32
CA ASP A 123 4.56 16.55 -20.26
C ASP A 123 4.32 17.46 -21.49
N ARG A 124 5.31 17.54 -22.40
CA ARG A 124 5.24 18.27 -23.68
C ARG A 124 5.04 19.77 -23.52
N ASN A 125 5.61 20.34 -22.47
CA ASN A 125 5.55 21.79 -22.21
C ASN A 125 6.67 22.58 -22.92
N GLY A 126 7.62 21.93 -23.59
CA GLY A 126 8.75 22.50 -24.31
C GLY A 126 9.99 22.70 -23.45
N GLU A 127 9.95 22.34 -22.18
CA GLU A 127 11.07 22.37 -21.24
C GLU A 127 11.47 20.97 -20.82
N THR A 128 12.68 20.78 -20.33
CA THR A 128 13.14 19.50 -19.78
C THR A 128 13.68 19.67 -18.36
N GLY A 129 13.59 18.63 -17.55
CA GLY A 129 14.12 18.64 -16.19
C GLY A 129 13.18 19.24 -15.15
N GLN A 130 11.94 19.47 -15.51
CA GLN A 130 10.87 19.83 -14.59
C GLN A 130 10.36 18.61 -13.82
N PRO A 131 9.63 18.78 -12.71
CA PRO A 131 9.05 17.65 -11.96
C PRO A 131 8.16 16.73 -12.80
N GLY A 132 7.49 17.26 -13.83
CA GLY A 132 6.67 16.50 -14.80
C GLY A 132 7.49 15.57 -15.70
N ASP A 133 8.78 15.85 -15.89
CA ASP A 133 9.70 15.09 -16.75
C ASP A 133 10.40 13.94 -16.00
N ALA A 134 10.19 13.82 -14.70
CA ALA A 134 10.70 12.68 -13.96
C ALA A 134 9.95 11.38 -14.32
N PHE A 135 10.57 10.22 -14.15
CA PHE A 135 9.89 8.93 -14.33
C PHE A 135 8.64 8.77 -13.46
N GLY A 136 8.56 9.46 -12.36
CA GLY A 136 7.37 9.72 -11.55
C GLY A 136 7.45 11.15 -11.04
N PHE A 137 6.33 11.88 -11.07
CA PHE A 137 6.30 13.29 -10.65
C PHE A 137 6.99 13.49 -9.30
N GLY A 138 7.91 14.46 -9.24
CA GLY A 138 8.62 14.80 -8.01
C GLY A 138 9.72 15.83 -8.26
N ARG A 139 10.01 16.64 -7.24
CA ARG A 139 10.97 17.75 -7.28
C ARG A 139 12.42 17.31 -7.04
N PHE A 140 12.57 16.13 -6.41
CA PHE A 140 13.87 15.52 -6.12
C PHE A 140 13.73 14.00 -6.04
N PRO A 141 14.80 13.22 -6.31
CA PRO A 141 14.77 11.78 -6.22
C PRO A 141 14.36 11.29 -4.83
N GLY A 142 13.28 10.49 -4.77
CA GLY A 142 12.76 9.92 -3.53
C GLY A 142 11.61 10.69 -2.88
N GLN A 143 11.18 11.84 -3.40
CA GLN A 143 9.96 12.48 -2.95
C GLN A 143 8.77 11.51 -3.10
N TYR A 144 7.79 11.54 -2.21
CA TYR A 144 6.61 10.63 -2.21
C TYR A 144 6.99 9.14 -2.18
N GLY A 145 8.04 8.78 -1.46
CA GLY A 145 8.49 7.38 -1.35
C GLY A 145 7.54 6.47 -0.58
N MET A 146 7.98 5.26 -0.39
CA MET A 146 7.25 4.23 0.35
C MET A 146 8.12 3.64 1.46
N LEU A 147 7.49 3.15 2.53
CA LEU A 147 8.15 2.53 3.67
C LEU A 147 7.32 1.36 4.19
N VAL A 148 7.92 0.20 4.35
CA VAL A 148 7.30 -0.92 5.07
C VAL A 148 7.90 -1.01 6.47
N LEU A 149 7.03 -1.07 7.48
CA LEU A 149 7.39 -1.36 8.87
C LEU A 149 6.78 -2.71 9.25
N SER A 150 7.56 -3.58 9.90
CA SER A 150 7.11 -4.92 10.28
C SER A 150 7.61 -5.33 11.67
N ARG A 151 6.74 -5.96 12.45
CA ARG A 151 7.11 -6.68 13.68
C ARG A 151 7.69 -8.07 13.37
N TYR A 152 7.40 -8.59 12.17
CA TYR A 152 7.89 -9.87 11.69
C TYR A 152 9.13 -9.70 10.83
N PRO A 153 10.05 -10.69 10.82
CA PRO A 153 11.22 -10.67 9.97
C PRO A 153 10.88 -10.48 8.49
N ILE A 154 11.65 -9.65 7.81
CA ILE A 154 11.58 -9.42 6.36
C ILE A 154 12.73 -10.18 5.70
N ASP A 155 12.43 -11.01 4.70
CA ASP A 155 13.47 -11.63 3.88
C ASP A 155 13.89 -10.70 2.73
N GLU A 156 14.73 -9.74 3.06
CA GLU A 156 15.21 -8.73 2.11
C GLU A 156 15.93 -9.33 0.91
N LYS A 157 16.57 -10.51 1.07
CA LYS A 157 17.28 -11.18 -0.01
C LYS A 157 16.35 -11.72 -1.09
N ARG A 158 15.10 -12.03 -0.72
CA ARG A 158 14.06 -12.47 -1.64
C ARG A 158 13.07 -11.36 -2.01
N ALA A 159 13.25 -10.16 -1.45
CA ALA A 159 12.45 -9.02 -1.85
C ALA A 159 12.69 -8.67 -3.32
N ARG A 160 11.62 -8.31 -4.04
CA ARG A 160 11.69 -7.95 -5.45
C ARG A 160 11.16 -6.53 -5.65
N THR A 161 11.83 -5.77 -6.49
CA THR A 161 11.43 -4.40 -6.86
C THR A 161 11.28 -4.29 -8.37
N PHE A 162 10.32 -3.47 -8.82
CA PHE A 162 10.03 -3.26 -10.24
C PHE A 162 10.10 -1.77 -10.59
N GLN A 163 11.01 -1.04 -9.96
CA GLN A 163 11.24 0.38 -10.22
C GLN A 163 11.56 0.66 -11.68
N LYS A 164 12.42 -0.19 -12.29
CA LYS A 164 12.97 0.02 -13.64
C LYS A 164 12.17 -0.69 -14.74
N PHE A 165 11.06 -1.38 -14.39
CA PHE A 165 10.29 -2.13 -15.39
C PHE A 165 9.72 -1.19 -16.47
N PRO A 166 10.07 -1.38 -17.78
CA PRO A 166 9.64 -0.49 -18.85
C PRO A 166 8.15 -0.70 -19.19
N TRP A 167 7.35 0.37 -19.24
CA TRP A 167 5.91 0.29 -19.52
C TRP A 167 5.61 -0.45 -20.83
N LYS A 168 6.34 -0.16 -21.90
CA LYS A 168 6.18 -0.82 -23.20
C LYS A 168 6.40 -2.34 -23.21
N LYS A 169 7.00 -2.91 -22.16
CA LYS A 169 7.21 -4.37 -22.03
C LYS A 169 5.98 -5.10 -21.51
N MET A 170 4.99 -4.37 -21.02
CA MET A 170 3.70 -4.96 -20.64
C MET A 170 2.91 -5.29 -21.90
N PRO A 171 2.48 -6.54 -22.11
CA PRO A 171 1.67 -6.91 -23.28
C PRO A 171 0.34 -6.15 -23.32
N GLY A 172 0.07 -5.42 -24.41
CA GLY A 172 -1.10 -4.56 -24.52
C GLY A 172 -1.10 -3.40 -23.54
N ALA A 173 0.07 -2.81 -23.29
CA ALA A 173 0.21 -1.59 -22.47
C ALA A 173 -0.69 -0.47 -23.02
N LEU A 174 -1.40 0.23 -22.12
CA LEU A 174 -2.27 1.35 -22.47
C LEU A 174 -1.47 2.65 -22.68
N LEU A 175 -0.43 2.60 -23.52
CA LEU A 175 0.33 3.81 -23.82
C LEU A 175 -0.61 4.89 -24.37
N PRO A 176 -0.47 6.16 -23.89
CA PRO A 176 -1.39 7.22 -24.27
C PRO A 176 -1.20 7.61 -25.76
N VAL A 177 -2.31 7.99 -26.37
CA VAL A 177 -2.37 8.53 -27.71
C VAL A 177 -3.03 9.90 -27.68
N ASP A 178 -2.63 10.78 -28.55
CA ASP A 178 -3.31 12.06 -28.75
C ASP A 178 -4.70 11.80 -29.37
N PRO A 179 -5.81 12.13 -28.70
CA PRO A 179 -7.15 11.80 -29.20
C PRO A 179 -7.54 12.56 -30.47
N SER A 180 -6.86 13.67 -30.79
CA SER A 180 -7.13 14.47 -31.98
C SER A 180 -6.47 13.92 -33.24
N SER A 181 -5.28 13.30 -33.10
CA SER A 181 -4.48 12.78 -34.21
C SER A 181 -4.40 11.25 -34.25
N SER A 182 -4.72 10.58 -33.15
CA SER A 182 -4.49 9.16 -32.92
C SER A 182 -3.01 8.74 -32.94
N GLU A 183 -2.08 9.71 -32.95
CA GLU A 183 -0.65 9.45 -32.87
C GLU A 183 -0.20 9.18 -31.40
N PRO A 184 0.91 8.46 -31.20
CA PRO A 184 1.47 8.26 -29.87
C PRO A 184 1.72 9.59 -29.15
N TYR A 185 1.25 9.70 -27.90
CA TYR A 185 1.50 10.91 -27.09
C TYR A 185 2.97 11.07 -26.78
N TYR A 186 3.63 9.99 -26.34
CA TYR A 186 5.08 10.04 -26.06
C TYR A 186 5.90 9.78 -27.31
N PRO A 187 7.00 10.53 -27.53
CA PRO A 187 7.94 10.25 -28.62
C PRO A 187 8.59 8.86 -28.43
N ALA A 188 9.05 8.25 -29.52
CA ALA A 188 9.58 6.88 -29.51
C ALA A 188 10.76 6.70 -28.53
N GLU A 189 11.58 7.72 -28.35
CA GLU A 189 12.69 7.73 -27.38
C GLU A 189 12.16 7.66 -25.94
N ALA A 190 11.11 8.41 -25.59
CA ALA A 190 10.48 8.35 -24.28
C ALA A 190 9.86 6.97 -24.02
N VAL A 191 9.08 6.44 -24.97
CA VAL A 191 8.53 5.07 -24.88
C VAL A 191 9.64 4.05 -24.69
N GLY A 192 10.85 4.34 -25.27
CA GLY A 192 12.03 3.50 -25.16
C GLY A 192 12.45 3.21 -23.74
N VAL A 193 12.39 4.21 -22.87
CA VAL A 193 12.96 4.22 -21.52
C VAL A 193 11.93 4.38 -20.41
N PHE A 194 10.68 4.78 -20.73
CA PHE A 194 9.68 5.13 -19.74
C PHE A 194 9.30 3.95 -18.87
N ARG A 195 9.39 4.14 -17.57
CA ARG A 195 9.12 3.13 -16.55
C ARG A 195 7.63 3.09 -16.24
N LEU A 196 7.10 1.89 -16.02
CA LEU A 196 5.69 1.73 -15.67
C LEU A 196 5.37 2.39 -14.33
N SER A 197 6.10 2.02 -13.28
CA SER A 197 5.81 2.47 -11.92
C SER A 197 6.17 3.95 -11.74
N SER A 198 5.24 4.75 -11.22
CA SER A 198 5.52 6.13 -10.82
C SER A 198 6.37 6.20 -9.55
N LYS A 199 6.15 5.30 -8.61
CA LYS A 199 7.01 5.08 -7.45
C LYS A 199 7.80 3.78 -7.67
N SER A 200 7.28 2.68 -7.20
CA SER A 200 7.79 1.33 -7.46
C SER A 200 6.70 0.30 -7.16
N HIS A 201 6.94 -0.96 -7.50
CA HIS A 201 6.19 -2.10 -6.99
C HIS A 201 7.16 -2.99 -6.23
N TRP A 202 6.80 -3.36 -4.99
CA TRP A 202 7.65 -4.17 -4.12
C TRP A 202 6.94 -5.44 -3.70
N ASP A 203 7.54 -6.59 -3.95
CA ASP A 203 7.20 -7.85 -3.30
C ASP A 203 8.12 -8.03 -2.10
N VAL A 204 7.58 -7.86 -0.90
CA VAL A 204 8.33 -7.91 0.37
C VAL A 204 7.90 -9.15 1.13
N PRO A 205 8.72 -10.22 1.16
CA PRO A 205 8.41 -11.45 1.89
C PRO A 205 8.53 -11.25 3.41
N ILE A 206 7.42 -11.51 4.12
CA ILE A 206 7.27 -11.38 5.58
C ILE A 206 7.22 -12.78 6.19
N GLN A 207 8.12 -13.10 7.12
CA GLN A 207 8.16 -14.39 7.80
C GLN A 207 7.27 -14.39 9.03
N ALA A 208 6.10 -15.01 8.95
CA ALA A 208 5.15 -15.16 10.05
C ALA A 208 5.17 -16.61 10.56
N GLY A 209 5.91 -16.86 11.63
CA GLY A 209 6.18 -18.20 12.12
C GLY A 209 6.87 -19.06 11.05
N GLU A 210 6.31 -20.22 10.73
CA GLU A 210 6.81 -21.11 9.67
C GLU A 210 6.34 -20.69 8.25
N ASN A 211 5.42 -19.76 8.16
CA ASN A 211 4.79 -19.35 6.90
C ASN A 211 5.38 -18.04 6.38
N MET A 212 5.33 -17.88 5.05
CA MET A 212 5.72 -16.66 4.36
C MET A 212 4.47 -15.98 3.77
N ILE A 213 4.32 -14.68 4.04
CA ILE A 213 3.31 -13.83 3.39
C ILE A 213 4.04 -12.75 2.58
N HIS A 214 3.72 -12.65 1.30
CA HIS A 214 4.27 -11.62 0.43
C HIS A 214 3.44 -10.34 0.53
N LEU A 215 4.01 -9.26 1.07
CA LEU A 215 3.41 -7.93 0.99
C LEU A 215 3.71 -7.36 -0.40
N LEU A 216 2.68 -7.21 -1.22
CA LEU A 216 2.75 -6.63 -2.56
C LEU A 216 2.39 -5.15 -2.44
N ALA A 217 3.41 -4.31 -2.28
CA ALA A 217 3.30 -2.89 -1.95
C ALA A 217 3.46 -2.01 -3.19
N SER A 218 2.56 -1.06 -3.40
CA SER A 218 2.65 -0.08 -4.49
C SER A 218 1.91 1.21 -4.17
N HIS A 219 2.20 2.22 -4.96
CA HIS A 219 1.49 3.50 -4.98
C HIS A 219 1.42 3.98 -6.43
N PRO A 220 0.43 3.51 -7.22
CA PRO A 220 0.21 3.92 -8.59
C PRO A 220 0.02 5.42 -8.79
N THR A 221 0.18 5.87 -10.02
CA THR A 221 -0.04 7.26 -10.45
C THR A 221 -1.47 7.69 -10.13
N PRO A 222 -1.73 8.87 -9.55
CA PRO A 222 -3.07 9.45 -9.52
C PRO A 222 -3.62 9.61 -10.95
N PRO A 223 -4.87 9.21 -11.24
CA PRO A 223 -5.45 9.27 -12.60
C PRO A 223 -5.97 10.68 -12.96
N VAL A 224 -5.27 11.69 -12.52
CA VAL A 224 -5.59 13.12 -12.66
C VAL A 224 -4.34 13.91 -12.99
N PHE A 225 -4.43 15.22 -13.18
CA PHE A 225 -3.32 16.13 -13.53
C PHE A 225 -2.74 15.88 -14.92
N ASP A 226 -3.58 15.48 -15.86
CA ASP A 226 -3.22 15.25 -17.26
C ASP A 226 -4.25 15.88 -18.22
N GLY A 227 -4.11 15.59 -19.49
CA GLY A 227 -4.99 16.11 -20.54
C GLY A 227 -5.92 15.03 -21.13
N PRO A 228 -6.54 15.33 -22.26
CA PRO A 228 -7.50 14.41 -22.90
C PRO A 228 -6.89 13.09 -23.38
N GLU A 229 -5.56 12.98 -23.39
CA GLU A 229 -4.83 11.73 -23.69
C GLU A 229 -4.89 10.72 -22.53
N ASP A 230 -5.34 11.16 -21.34
CA ASP A 230 -5.50 10.33 -20.15
C ASP A 230 -4.23 9.51 -19.80
N ARG A 231 -3.05 10.17 -19.87
CA ARG A 231 -1.76 9.48 -19.66
C ARG A 231 -1.61 8.92 -18.26
N ASN A 232 -2.12 9.62 -17.25
CA ASN A 232 -2.02 9.21 -15.86
C ASN A 232 -3.04 8.12 -15.52
N GLY A 233 -4.28 8.23 -16.00
CA GLY A 233 -5.30 7.19 -15.82
C GLY A 233 -4.88 5.88 -16.49
N ARG A 234 -4.36 5.92 -17.70
CA ARG A 234 -3.82 4.75 -18.43
C ARG A 234 -2.64 4.11 -17.71
N ARG A 235 -1.76 4.93 -17.16
CA ARG A 235 -0.62 4.47 -16.37
C ARG A 235 -1.09 3.81 -15.06
N ASN A 236 -2.00 4.45 -14.33
CA ASN A 236 -2.62 3.90 -13.11
C ASN A 236 -3.21 2.51 -13.39
N HIS A 237 -4.01 2.39 -14.46
CA HIS A 237 -4.59 1.11 -14.87
C HIS A 237 -3.54 0.01 -15.05
N ASP A 238 -2.43 0.31 -15.73
CA ASP A 238 -1.38 -0.67 -16.00
C ASP A 238 -0.49 -0.93 -14.78
N GLU A 239 -0.29 0.05 -13.90
CA GLU A 239 0.38 -0.14 -12.61
C GLU A 239 -0.42 -1.11 -11.72
N ILE A 240 -1.74 -0.96 -11.64
CA ILE A 240 -2.64 -1.89 -10.93
C ILE A 240 -2.60 -3.29 -11.57
N ARG A 241 -2.61 -3.35 -12.90
CA ARG A 241 -2.52 -4.59 -13.67
C ARG A 241 -1.25 -5.38 -13.39
N LEU A 242 -0.14 -4.71 -13.07
CA LEU A 242 1.10 -5.41 -12.72
C LEU A 242 0.85 -6.43 -11.62
N TRP A 243 0.17 -6.07 -10.54
CA TRP A 243 -0.18 -7.01 -9.47
C TRP A 243 -1.17 -8.08 -9.91
N ALA A 244 -2.19 -7.71 -10.71
CA ALA A 244 -3.16 -8.68 -11.24
C ALA A 244 -2.49 -9.77 -12.08
N ASP A 245 -1.44 -9.43 -12.82
CA ASP A 245 -0.66 -10.37 -13.60
C ASP A 245 0.40 -11.09 -12.73
N TYR A 246 1.05 -10.39 -11.79
CA TYR A 246 2.09 -10.92 -10.90
C TYR A 246 1.61 -12.11 -10.07
N ILE A 247 0.41 -12.04 -9.51
CA ILE A 247 -0.18 -13.13 -8.72
C ILE A 247 -0.67 -14.31 -9.57
N ARG A 248 -0.57 -14.23 -10.92
CA ARG A 248 -0.95 -15.29 -11.87
C ARG A 248 0.25 -15.83 -12.62
N PRO A 249 0.83 -16.98 -12.25
CA PRO A 249 2.02 -17.53 -12.91
C PRO A 249 1.91 -17.64 -14.44
N SER A 250 0.70 -17.88 -14.98
CA SER A 250 0.47 -17.97 -16.44
C SER A 250 0.47 -16.61 -17.15
N ARG A 251 0.41 -15.51 -16.43
CA ARG A 251 0.36 -14.15 -16.98
C ARG A 251 1.61 -13.32 -16.70
N SER A 252 2.40 -13.72 -15.71
CA SER A 252 3.51 -12.93 -15.17
C SER A 252 4.85 -13.11 -15.91
N ASN A 253 4.93 -13.96 -16.92
CA ASN A 253 6.21 -14.32 -17.55
C ASN A 253 6.96 -13.16 -18.22
N TYR A 254 6.29 -12.07 -18.55
CA TYR A 254 6.89 -10.86 -19.11
C TYR A 254 7.49 -9.94 -18.04
N LEU A 255 7.09 -10.09 -16.78
CA LEU A 255 7.60 -9.28 -15.68
C LEU A 255 9.05 -9.67 -15.37
N VAL A 256 9.90 -8.68 -15.31
CA VAL A 256 11.31 -8.80 -14.93
C VAL A 256 11.58 -7.75 -13.87
N ASP A 257 12.07 -8.15 -12.71
CA ASP A 257 12.40 -7.24 -11.63
C ASP A 257 13.75 -6.53 -11.86
N ASP A 258 14.09 -5.64 -10.95
CA ASP A 258 15.30 -4.81 -11.05
C ASP A 258 16.61 -5.61 -10.95
N HIS A 259 16.55 -6.86 -10.50
CA HIS A 259 17.67 -7.81 -10.44
C HIS A 259 17.69 -8.80 -11.64
N GLY A 260 16.73 -8.67 -12.56
CA GLY A 260 16.62 -9.53 -13.74
C GLY A 260 15.87 -10.83 -13.53
N GLN A 261 15.28 -11.07 -12.35
CA GLN A 261 14.45 -12.24 -12.10
C GLN A 261 13.11 -12.11 -12.83
N ARG A 262 12.78 -13.16 -13.61
CA ARG A 262 11.57 -13.20 -14.44
C ARG A 262 10.40 -13.88 -13.72
N GLY A 263 9.19 -13.46 -14.06
CA GLY A 263 7.94 -14.07 -13.59
C GLY A 263 7.38 -13.38 -12.35
N GLY A 264 6.30 -13.92 -11.82
CA GLY A 264 5.58 -13.43 -10.67
C GLY A 264 5.63 -14.37 -9.47
N LEU A 265 4.59 -14.28 -8.66
CA LEU A 265 4.47 -15.01 -7.41
C LEU A 265 4.28 -16.52 -7.66
N ALA A 266 4.90 -17.35 -6.82
CA ALA A 266 4.76 -18.80 -6.89
C ALA A 266 3.30 -19.25 -6.68
N ARG A 267 2.95 -20.41 -7.27
CA ARG A 267 1.61 -20.98 -7.08
C ARG A 267 1.39 -21.33 -5.61
N GLY A 268 0.28 -20.88 -5.05
CA GLY A 268 -0.09 -21.18 -3.67
C GLY A 268 0.53 -20.27 -2.62
N ALA A 269 1.40 -19.33 -2.99
CA ALA A 269 1.95 -18.37 -2.05
C ALA A 269 0.84 -17.51 -1.42
N HIS A 270 0.99 -17.21 -0.14
CA HIS A 270 0.16 -16.25 0.57
C HIS A 270 0.63 -14.84 0.26
N PHE A 271 -0.30 -13.93 0.02
CA PHE A 271 0.03 -12.53 -0.23
C PHE A 271 -1.01 -11.58 0.36
N VAL A 272 -0.59 -10.34 0.54
CA VAL A 272 -1.45 -9.18 0.80
C VAL A 272 -1.01 -8.06 -0.14
N ILE A 273 -1.91 -7.59 -1.02
CA ILE A 273 -1.67 -6.40 -1.84
C ILE A 273 -2.07 -5.20 -1.00
N ALA A 274 -1.19 -4.22 -0.87
CA ALA A 274 -1.45 -3.02 -0.08
C ALA A 274 -0.93 -1.74 -0.75
N GLY A 275 -1.63 -0.64 -0.54
CA GLY A 275 -1.22 0.69 -0.96
C GLY A 275 -2.38 1.61 -1.27
N ASP A 276 -2.03 2.86 -1.51
CA ASP A 276 -2.88 3.82 -2.19
C ASP A 276 -2.85 3.50 -3.69
N MET A 277 -3.94 2.92 -4.19
CA MET A 277 -4.06 2.52 -5.59
C MET A 277 -4.56 3.67 -6.46
N ASN A 278 -4.93 4.81 -5.88
CA ASN A 278 -5.46 5.97 -6.59
C ASN A 278 -6.61 5.60 -7.55
N ALA A 279 -7.44 4.63 -7.17
CA ALA A 279 -8.49 4.10 -8.03
C ALA A 279 -9.71 3.66 -7.21
N ASP A 280 -10.82 4.37 -7.37
CA ASP A 280 -12.12 3.97 -6.83
C ASP A 280 -12.86 3.05 -7.82
N PRO A 281 -13.60 2.01 -7.36
CA PRO A 281 -14.29 1.09 -8.25
C PRO A 281 -15.52 1.68 -8.94
N LEU A 282 -16.08 2.78 -8.44
CA LEU A 282 -17.37 3.33 -8.88
C LEU A 282 -17.32 4.82 -9.20
N ASP A 283 -16.44 5.57 -8.53
CA ASP A 283 -16.39 7.02 -8.55
C ASP A 283 -14.98 7.52 -8.91
N GLY A 284 -14.83 8.83 -9.09
CA GLY A 284 -13.54 9.42 -9.50
C GLY A 284 -13.22 9.25 -10.98
N ASP A 285 -11.98 9.54 -11.35
CA ASP A 285 -11.51 9.71 -12.75
C ASP A 285 -10.61 8.56 -13.24
N THR A 286 -10.79 7.37 -12.69
CA THR A 286 -10.01 6.20 -13.11
C THR A 286 -10.48 5.61 -14.43
N VAL A 287 -9.57 5.05 -15.20
CA VAL A 287 -9.94 4.20 -16.35
C VAL A 287 -10.91 3.11 -15.86
N PRO A 288 -12.08 2.96 -16.49
CA PRO A 288 -13.08 2.00 -16.04
C PRO A 288 -12.53 0.60 -15.85
N GLY A 289 -12.76 0.04 -14.67
CA GLY A 289 -12.30 -1.30 -14.32
C GLY A 289 -10.84 -1.40 -13.84
N ALA A 290 -10.11 -0.28 -13.68
CA ALA A 290 -8.72 -0.30 -13.24
C ALA A 290 -8.53 -1.12 -11.96
N ILE A 291 -9.19 -0.75 -10.86
CA ILE A 291 -9.09 -1.50 -9.60
C ILE A 291 -9.87 -2.83 -9.65
N GLY A 292 -10.88 -2.95 -10.52
CA GLY A 292 -11.59 -4.20 -10.78
C GLY A 292 -10.67 -5.36 -11.16
N GLN A 293 -9.53 -5.07 -11.81
CA GLN A 293 -8.50 -6.06 -12.13
C GLN A 293 -8.01 -6.83 -10.89
N LEU A 294 -8.04 -6.20 -9.71
CA LEU A 294 -7.70 -6.83 -8.43
C LEU A 294 -8.94 -7.32 -7.68
N LEU A 295 -10.00 -6.52 -7.61
CA LEU A 295 -11.19 -6.83 -6.82
C LEU A 295 -11.93 -8.06 -7.35
N ASP A 296 -11.96 -8.27 -8.68
CA ASP A 296 -12.60 -9.41 -9.35
C ASP A 296 -11.67 -10.63 -9.48
N GLN A 297 -10.42 -10.50 -9.01
CA GLN A 297 -9.44 -11.57 -9.14
C GLN A 297 -9.78 -12.74 -8.21
N ARG A 298 -9.88 -13.95 -8.78
CA ARG A 298 -10.23 -15.16 -8.02
C ARG A 298 -9.27 -15.51 -6.87
N LYS A 299 -8.03 -15.03 -6.91
CA LYS A 299 -7.03 -15.26 -5.86
C LYS A 299 -7.09 -14.24 -4.74
N VAL A 300 -7.77 -13.12 -4.94
CA VAL A 300 -7.91 -12.02 -3.98
C VAL A 300 -9.18 -12.20 -3.15
N ASN A 301 -9.08 -11.96 -1.85
CA ASN A 301 -10.23 -11.89 -0.95
C ASN A 301 -10.69 -10.43 -0.82
N SER A 302 -11.56 -10.01 -1.72
CA SER A 302 -12.14 -8.65 -1.79
C SER A 302 -13.53 -8.53 -1.18
N ARG A 303 -14.07 -9.61 -0.58
CA ARG A 303 -15.48 -9.65 -0.11
C ARG A 303 -15.72 -8.85 1.16
N GLN A 304 -14.76 -8.79 2.05
CA GLN A 304 -14.84 -8.01 3.27
C GLN A 304 -14.21 -6.66 3.01
N ILE A 305 -15.06 -5.65 2.83
CA ILE A 305 -14.62 -4.29 2.51
C ILE A 305 -14.40 -3.55 3.83
N PRO A 306 -13.20 -3.02 4.10
CA PRO A 306 -12.96 -2.15 5.24
C PRO A 306 -13.92 -0.97 5.26
N ALA A 307 -14.37 -0.57 6.44
CA ALA A 307 -15.37 0.47 6.59
C ALA A 307 -15.11 1.33 7.84
N SER A 308 -15.67 2.53 7.82
CA SER A 308 -15.69 3.46 8.95
C SER A 308 -17.12 3.98 9.22
N THR A 309 -17.28 4.67 10.32
CA THR A 309 -18.52 5.41 10.63
C THR A 309 -18.36 6.90 10.40
N GLY A 310 -17.14 7.45 10.46
CA GLY A 310 -16.87 8.87 10.31
C GLY A 310 -17.10 9.41 8.91
N ALA A 311 -16.74 8.63 7.88
CA ALA A 311 -16.93 9.02 6.48
C ALA A 311 -18.40 9.25 6.10
N VAL A 312 -19.34 8.59 6.77
CA VAL A 312 -20.79 8.70 6.49
C VAL A 312 -21.31 10.13 6.65
N ALA A 313 -20.69 10.94 7.52
CA ALA A 313 -21.08 12.32 7.76
C ALA A 313 -20.90 13.23 6.53
N PHE A 314 -20.06 12.84 5.59
CA PHE A 314 -19.73 13.62 4.38
C PHE A 314 -20.54 13.21 3.14
N ARG A 315 -21.38 12.17 3.24
CA ARG A 315 -22.08 11.55 2.12
C ARG A 315 -22.88 12.54 1.24
N ASP A 316 -23.44 13.56 1.85
CA ASP A 316 -24.35 14.51 1.18
C ASP A 316 -23.66 15.86 0.92
N THR A 317 -22.32 15.96 1.00
CA THR A 317 -21.55 17.19 0.80
C THR A 317 -20.83 17.20 -0.56
N GLY A 318 -20.90 18.34 -1.27
CA GLY A 318 -20.17 18.57 -2.51
C GLY A 318 -20.31 17.43 -3.52
N ALA A 319 -19.21 16.98 -4.10
CA ALA A 319 -19.19 15.87 -5.06
C ALA A 319 -19.68 14.54 -4.48
N ASN A 320 -19.57 14.34 -3.17
CA ASN A 320 -19.97 13.09 -2.51
C ASN A 320 -21.46 12.79 -2.68
N ALA A 321 -22.30 13.82 -2.88
CA ALA A 321 -23.74 13.66 -3.07
C ALA A 321 -24.10 12.89 -4.35
N ASP A 322 -23.22 12.90 -5.35
CA ASP A 322 -23.39 12.22 -6.64
C ASP A 322 -22.66 10.87 -6.68
N HIS A 323 -21.93 10.48 -5.64
CA HIS A 323 -21.19 9.23 -5.59
C HIS A 323 -22.13 8.01 -5.53
N ARG A 324 -21.76 6.97 -6.25
CA ARG A 324 -22.46 5.67 -6.29
C ARG A 324 -21.93 4.70 -5.25
N GLY A 325 -20.70 4.93 -4.77
CA GLY A 325 -20.04 4.17 -3.73
C GLY A 325 -20.70 4.37 -2.36
N SER A 326 -20.38 3.46 -1.44
CA SER A 326 -20.81 3.64 -0.05
C SER A 326 -19.80 4.50 0.70
N ALA A 327 -20.19 5.65 1.19
CA ALA A 327 -19.34 6.53 1.99
C ALA A 327 -18.63 5.83 3.17
N ARG A 328 -19.19 4.72 3.68
CA ARG A 328 -18.53 3.92 4.72
C ARG A 328 -17.19 3.31 4.28
N ASN A 329 -17.01 3.12 2.98
CA ASN A 329 -15.84 2.47 2.40
C ASN A 329 -14.77 3.46 1.93
N ASP A 330 -15.05 4.77 1.99
CA ASP A 330 -14.10 5.79 1.58
C ASP A 330 -12.87 5.76 2.48
N THR A 331 -11.74 6.03 1.88
CA THR A 331 -10.42 6.00 2.53
C THR A 331 -9.63 7.28 2.36
N ALA A 332 -10.09 8.18 1.50
CA ALA A 332 -9.52 9.51 1.30
C ALA A 332 -10.60 10.58 1.34
N ASP A 333 -10.22 11.77 1.80
CA ASP A 333 -11.04 12.96 2.04
C ASP A 333 -10.49 14.10 1.18
N PHE A 334 -10.76 13.99 -0.12
CA PHE A 334 -10.35 15.02 -1.08
C PHE A 334 -11.33 16.19 -1.08
N PRO A 335 -10.94 17.35 -1.68
CA PRO A 335 -11.81 18.53 -1.67
C PRO A 335 -13.21 18.27 -2.25
N ASP A 336 -14.24 18.74 -1.56
CA ASP A 336 -15.65 18.60 -1.98
C ASP A 336 -15.98 19.26 -3.33
N GLN A 337 -15.18 20.27 -3.78
CA GLN A 337 -15.28 20.86 -5.11
C GLN A 337 -14.47 20.11 -6.18
N GLY A 338 -13.75 19.06 -5.78
CA GLY A 338 -12.97 18.16 -6.62
C GLY A 338 -13.63 16.80 -6.69
N PRO A 339 -12.86 15.70 -6.53
CA PRO A 339 -13.40 14.35 -6.61
C PRO A 339 -14.23 13.95 -5.38
N GLY A 340 -14.17 14.69 -4.26
CA GLY A 340 -14.81 14.29 -3.00
C GLY A 340 -14.11 13.07 -2.36
N ASN A 341 -14.84 12.38 -1.47
CA ASN A 341 -14.30 11.21 -0.77
C ASN A 341 -14.28 9.98 -1.67
N LEU A 342 -13.17 9.25 -1.70
CA LEU A 342 -12.99 8.08 -2.55
C LEU A 342 -12.42 6.90 -1.76
N ARG A 343 -12.68 5.70 -2.23
CA ARG A 343 -12.01 4.48 -1.79
C ARG A 343 -10.78 4.21 -2.66
N VAL A 344 -9.62 4.68 -2.25
CA VAL A 344 -8.38 4.55 -3.03
C VAL A 344 -7.29 3.73 -2.34
N ASP A 345 -7.38 3.54 -1.02
CA ASP A 345 -6.44 2.76 -0.23
C ASP A 345 -6.96 1.33 0.00
N TYR A 346 -6.11 0.35 -0.22
CA TYR A 346 -6.50 -1.06 -0.18
C TYR A 346 -5.54 -1.92 0.62
N VAL A 347 -6.09 -2.89 1.34
CA VAL A 347 -5.41 -4.06 1.89
C VAL A 347 -6.18 -5.29 1.44
N LEU A 348 -5.64 -6.03 0.47
CA LEU A 348 -6.31 -7.11 -0.24
C LEU A 348 -5.57 -8.45 -0.02
N PRO A 349 -5.98 -9.26 0.97
CA PRO A 349 -5.36 -10.55 1.23
C PRO A 349 -5.65 -11.58 0.14
N SER A 350 -4.76 -12.55 -0.02
CA SER A 350 -5.01 -13.74 -0.83
C SER A 350 -6.14 -14.57 -0.22
N ARG A 351 -6.89 -15.32 -1.05
CA ARG A 351 -7.92 -16.25 -0.55
C ARG A 351 -7.40 -17.43 0.26
N SER A 352 -6.10 -17.67 0.27
CA SER A 352 -5.45 -18.65 1.13
C SER A 352 -5.36 -18.19 2.58
N LEU A 353 -5.56 -16.91 2.85
CA LEU A 353 -5.71 -16.32 4.17
C LEU A 353 -7.20 -16.16 4.51
N ARG A 354 -7.53 -16.30 5.78
CA ARG A 354 -8.86 -16.01 6.31
C ARG A 354 -8.84 -14.59 6.89
N VAL A 355 -9.75 -13.75 6.45
CA VAL A 355 -9.98 -12.42 7.03
C VAL A 355 -10.86 -12.59 8.27
N LEU A 356 -10.45 -12.00 9.38
CA LEU A 356 -11.16 -12.00 10.66
C LEU A 356 -11.89 -10.68 10.87
N GLU A 357 -11.19 -9.57 10.71
CA GLU A 357 -11.68 -8.22 10.93
C GLU A 357 -11.01 -7.23 9.96
N SER A 358 -11.64 -6.08 9.72
CA SER A 358 -11.08 -5.02 8.89
C SER A 358 -11.71 -3.68 9.24
N GLY A 359 -11.04 -2.57 8.95
CA GLY A 359 -11.57 -1.24 9.19
C GLY A 359 -10.77 -0.13 8.53
N VAL A 360 -11.37 1.04 8.55
CA VAL A 360 -10.76 2.31 8.17
C VAL A 360 -10.71 3.19 9.42
N PHE A 361 -9.55 3.75 9.74
CA PHE A 361 -9.41 4.70 10.84
C PHE A 361 -9.99 6.05 10.42
N TRP A 362 -11.28 6.18 10.55
CA TRP A 362 -12.02 7.42 10.33
C TRP A 362 -13.05 7.59 11.44
N PRO A 363 -12.62 8.09 12.62
CA PRO A 363 -13.51 8.32 13.75
C PRO A 363 -14.54 9.43 13.43
N PRO A 364 -15.78 9.32 13.96
CA PRO A 364 -16.80 10.36 13.82
C PRO A 364 -16.36 11.72 14.35
N ALA A 365 -16.89 12.79 13.74
CA ALA A 365 -16.72 14.14 14.24
C ALA A 365 -17.20 14.25 15.69
N GLY A 366 -16.41 14.95 16.52
CA GLY A 366 -16.69 15.10 17.96
C GLY A 366 -16.02 14.04 18.85
N GLU A 367 -15.55 12.92 18.31
CA GLU A 367 -14.68 12.03 19.06
C GLU A 367 -13.26 12.65 19.18
N PRO A 368 -12.56 12.48 20.33
CA PRO A 368 -11.21 13.04 20.49
C PRO A 368 -10.22 12.59 19.41
N ALA A 369 -10.43 11.40 18.85
CA ALA A 369 -9.58 10.87 17.80
C ALA A 369 -9.77 11.54 16.44
N SER A 370 -10.88 12.27 16.20
CA SER A 370 -11.11 13.00 14.95
C SER A 370 -10.10 14.14 14.73
N ALA A 371 -9.50 14.67 15.81
CA ALA A 371 -8.43 15.66 15.72
C ALA A 371 -7.12 15.14 15.10
N LEU A 372 -7.04 13.85 14.83
CA LEU A 372 -5.89 13.23 14.16
C LEU A 372 -6.03 13.21 12.63
N LEU A 373 -7.24 13.43 12.12
CA LEU A 373 -7.56 13.24 10.70
C LEU A 373 -6.91 14.29 9.77
N ASP A 374 -6.53 15.45 10.29
CA ASP A 374 -5.81 16.48 9.54
C ASP A 374 -4.32 16.17 9.32
N ALA A 375 -3.85 15.01 9.79
CA ALA A 375 -2.49 14.56 9.53
C ALA A 375 -2.26 14.15 8.06
N SER A 376 -3.31 13.72 7.38
CA SER A 376 -3.32 13.34 5.96
C SER A 376 -4.75 13.47 5.41
N ASP A 377 -4.87 13.68 4.12
CA ASP A 377 -6.12 13.54 3.36
C ASP A 377 -6.52 12.08 3.13
N HIS A 378 -5.67 11.12 3.48
CA HIS A 378 -5.99 9.70 3.50
C HIS A 378 -6.25 9.17 4.90
N ARG A 379 -6.83 7.97 4.97
CA ARG A 379 -7.14 7.25 6.21
C ARG A 379 -6.43 5.91 6.24
N LEU A 380 -5.94 5.52 7.41
CA LEU A 380 -5.33 4.21 7.58
C LEU A 380 -6.37 3.11 7.39
N VAL A 381 -6.08 2.16 6.49
CA VAL A 381 -6.89 0.96 6.22
C VAL A 381 -6.17 -0.25 6.77
N TRP A 382 -6.91 -1.16 7.43
CA TRP A 382 -6.33 -2.37 8.01
C TRP A 382 -7.22 -3.60 7.84
N VAL A 383 -6.58 -4.77 7.83
CA VAL A 383 -7.23 -6.09 7.75
C VAL A 383 -6.48 -7.07 8.65
N ASP A 384 -7.22 -7.79 9.49
CA ASP A 384 -6.72 -8.90 10.29
C ASP A 384 -6.85 -10.21 9.54
N VAL A 385 -5.75 -10.92 9.40
CA VAL A 385 -5.70 -12.20 8.71
C VAL A 385 -5.12 -13.30 9.59
N THR A 386 -5.51 -14.53 9.28
CA THR A 386 -4.89 -15.75 9.83
C THR A 386 -4.76 -16.79 8.72
N PHE A 387 -3.86 -17.75 8.89
CA PHE A 387 -3.74 -18.89 7.98
C PHE A 387 -4.98 -19.79 8.09
N LYS A 388 -5.39 -20.39 6.95
CA LYS A 388 -6.50 -21.34 6.90
C LYS A 388 -6.06 -22.72 7.35
#